data_31d7abaeaabf3bc1323fd4cff378b795
#
_entry.id   31d7abaeaabf3bc1323fd4cff378b795
#
_cell.length_a   1.000
_cell.length_b   1.000
_cell.length_c   1.000
_cell.angle_alpha   90.00
_cell.angle_beta   90.00
_cell.angle_gamma   90.00
#
_symmetry.space_group_name_H-M   'P 1'
#
loop_
_entity.id
_entity.type
_entity.pdbx_description
1 polymer ?
#
loop_
_entity_poly.entity_id
_entity_poly.type
_entity_poly.pdbx_seq_one_letter_code
_entity_poly.pdbx_strand_id
1 'polypeptide(L)'
;MLGREKAEFLGRLVFKTQPSLIVECGTAIGYSGLWMASRLSAAGKGRIITLEIDPDRADEARENFTRAGVGDLVDSRQGDAKELLKAIHEPVDFLLLDNGYTNYFPCFRAIESRLVNGATVVADNVGIGAEAMADYLDHVRARSQSETHWFDVDLPWVKRDAMEVTVYQTCQDQN
;
A
#
# COMPACT_ATOMS: atom_id res chain seq x y z
N MET A 1 -4.27 -1.69 12.33
CA MET A 1 -5.48 -1.44 11.48
C MET A 1 -5.52 0.02 11.11
N LEU A 2 -5.66 0.30 9.85
CA LEU A 2 -5.74 1.64 9.29
C LEU A 2 -6.98 2.37 9.85
N GLY A 3 -6.82 3.52 10.50
CA GLY A 3 -7.92 4.33 10.96
C GLY A 3 -8.62 5.09 9.82
N ARG A 4 -9.82 5.67 10.11
CA ARG A 4 -10.63 6.35 9.08
C ARG A 4 -9.88 7.48 8.38
N GLU A 5 -9.17 8.33 9.11
CA GLU A 5 -8.45 9.49 8.52
C GLU A 5 -7.36 9.06 7.53
N LYS A 6 -6.57 8.04 7.89
CA LYS A 6 -5.57 7.46 6.99
C LYS A 6 -6.22 6.81 5.76
N ALA A 7 -7.34 6.10 5.94
CA ALA A 7 -8.07 5.47 4.83
C ALA A 7 -8.67 6.52 3.87
N GLU A 8 -9.22 7.62 4.38
CA GLU A 8 -9.68 8.74 3.56
C GLU A 8 -8.53 9.42 2.82
N PHE A 9 -7.39 9.58 3.48
CA PHE A 9 -6.17 10.12 2.85
C PHE A 9 -5.69 9.22 1.71
N LEU A 10 -5.63 7.90 1.95
CA LEU A 10 -5.27 6.90 0.94
C LEU A 10 -6.22 6.97 -0.26
N GLY A 11 -7.53 7.04 0.00
CA GLY A 11 -8.53 7.22 -1.05
C GLY A 11 -8.33 8.51 -1.86
N ARG A 12 -7.93 9.63 -1.23
CA ARG A 12 -7.59 10.88 -1.95
C ARG A 12 -6.36 10.72 -2.83
N LEU A 13 -5.33 10.00 -2.37
CA LEU A 13 -4.14 9.70 -3.18
C LEU A 13 -4.52 8.90 -4.43
N VAL A 14 -5.30 7.83 -4.27
CA VAL A 14 -5.77 7.01 -5.40
C VAL A 14 -6.59 7.84 -6.39
N PHE A 15 -7.50 8.68 -5.89
CA PHE A 15 -8.28 9.58 -6.74
C PHE A 15 -7.40 10.58 -7.51
N LYS A 16 -6.37 11.13 -6.88
CA LYS A 16 -5.43 12.10 -7.49
C LYS A 16 -4.53 11.44 -8.55
N THR A 17 -3.99 10.27 -8.25
CA THR A 17 -2.98 9.59 -9.09
C THR A 17 -3.58 8.71 -10.18
N GLN A 18 -4.85 8.28 -10.01
CA GLN A 18 -5.57 7.46 -11.00
C GLN A 18 -4.79 6.21 -11.46
N PRO A 19 -4.28 5.37 -10.54
CA PRO A 19 -3.42 4.25 -10.87
C PRO A 19 -4.16 3.19 -11.70
N SER A 20 -3.44 2.55 -12.62
CA SER A 20 -3.93 1.39 -13.37
C SER A 20 -3.80 0.11 -12.55
N LEU A 21 -2.70 -0.02 -11.78
CA LEU A 21 -2.46 -1.14 -10.88
C LEU A 21 -2.02 -0.65 -9.51
N ILE A 22 -2.79 -1.01 -8.48
CA ILE A 22 -2.42 -0.90 -7.08
C ILE A 22 -1.95 -2.27 -6.60
N VAL A 23 -0.82 -2.31 -5.89
CA VAL A 23 -0.38 -3.48 -5.12
C VAL A 23 -0.42 -3.13 -3.64
N GLU A 24 -1.06 -3.96 -2.83
CA GLU A 24 -1.17 -3.80 -1.38
C GLU A 24 -0.56 -5.00 -0.67
N CYS A 25 0.36 -4.73 0.25
CA CYS A 25 0.93 -5.72 1.15
C CYS A 25 0.29 -5.56 2.54
N GLY A 26 -0.51 -6.54 2.96
CA GLY A 26 -1.29 -6.49 4.20
C GLY A 26 -2.75 -6.11 3.98
N THR A 27 -3.55 -7.08 3.52
CA THR A 27 -4.99 -6.90 3.28
C THR A 27 -5.78 -6.78 4.58
N ALA A 28 -5.38 -7.53 5.62
CA ALA A 28 -6.21 -7.78 6.80
C ALA A 28 -7.64 -8.18 6.37
N ILE A 29 -8.66 -7.49 6.87
CA ILE A 29 -10.06 -7.73 6.51
C ILE A 29 -10.54 -6.87 5.32
N GLY A 30 -9.61 -6.22 4.59
CA GLY A 30 -9.89 -5.46 3.36
C GLY A 30 -10.27 -4.00 3.53
N TYR A 31 -10.08 -3.39 4.70
CA TYR A 31 -10.54 -2.02 4.96
C TYR A 31 -9.88 -0.98 4.04
N SER A 32 -8.56 -0.95 3.93
CA SER A 32 -7.81 -0.10 2.99
C SER A 32 -8.19 -0.38 1.53
N GLY A 33 -8.25 -1.68 1.17
CA GLY A 33 -8.66 -2.12 -0.16
C GLY A 33 -10.05 -1.62 -0.56
N LEU A 34 -11.04 -1.60 0.35
CA LEU A 34 -12.37 -1.05 0.10
C LEU A 34 -12.34 0.44 -0.21
N TRP A 35 -11.55 1.24 0.54
CA TRP A 35 -11.39 2.66 0.27
C TRP A 35 -10.74 2.92 -1.08
N MET A 36 -9.67 2.19 -1.42
CA MET A 36 -9.00 2.30 -2.71
C MET A 36 -9.90 1.85 -3.86
N ALA A 37 -10.55 0.69 -3.74
CA ALA A 37 -11.46 0.16 -4.75
C ALA A 37 -12.64 1.10 -5.03
N SER A 38 -13.19 1.76 -4.00
CA SER A 38 -14.27 2.74 -4.18
C SER A 38 -13.87 3.90 -5.09
N ARG A 39 -12.58 4.31 -5.07
CA ARG A 39 -12.07 5.39 -5.93
C ARG A 39 -11.79 4.92 -7.35
N LEU A 40 -11.30 3.69 -7.51
CA LEU A 40 -11.13 3.07 -8.83
C LEU A 40 -12.48 2.84 -9.51
N SER A 41 -13.47 2.33 -8.79
CA SER A 41 -14.83 2.14 -9.28
C SER A 41 -15.43 3.47 -9.79
N ALA A 42 -15.29 4.55 -9.02
CA ALA A 42 -15.76 5.88 -9.42
C ALA A 42 -15.03 6.43 -10.65
N ALA A 43 -13.76 6.04 -10.87
CA ALA A 43 -12.96 6.42 -12.03
C ALA A 43 -13.22 5.53 -13.26
N GLY A 44 -13.86 4.37 -13.08
CA GLY A 44 -14.14 3.39 -14.14
C GLY A 44 -12.91 2.69 -14.69
N LYS A 45 -11.77 2.70 -13.96
CA LYS A 45 -10.52 2.09 -14.40
C LYS A 45 -9.62 1.71 -13.21
N GLY A 46 -8.67 0.81 -13.46
CA GLY A 46 -7.70 0.35 -12.49
C GLY A 46 -8.17 -0.89 -11.72
N ARG A 47 -7.23 -1.54 -11.05
CA ARG A 47 -7.48 -2.73 -10.22
C ARG A 47 -6.48 -2.81 -9.08
N ILE A 48 -6.76 -3.67 -8.12
CA ILE A 48 -5.93 -3.92 -6.94
C ILE A 48 -5.50 -5.39 -6.93
N ILE A 49 -4.22 -5.63 -6.64
CA ILE A 49 -3.72 -6.91 -6.14
C ILE A 49 -3.40 -6.70 -4.67
N THR A 50 -4.06 -7.45 -3.78
CA THR A 50 -3.83 -7.35 -2.34
C THR A 50 -3.40 -8.69 -1.76
N LEU A 51 -2.42 -8.64 -0.83
CA LEU A 51 -1.67 -9.79 -0.36
C LEU A 51 -1.85 -9.95 1.15
N GLU A 52 -2.36 -11.12 1.60
CA GLU A 52 -2.58 -11.44 3.01
C GLU A 52 -2.00 -12.81 3.34
N ILE A 53 -1.23 -12.88 4.41
CA ILE A 53 -0.61 -14.15 4.84
C ILE A 53 -1.59 -15.05 5.61
N ASP A 54 -2.52 -14.44 6.35
CA ASP A 54 -3.50 -15.14 7.17
C ASP A 54 -4.69 -15.58 6.30
N PRO A 55 -4.98 -16.89 6.17
CA PRO A 55 -6.05 -17.40 5.32
C PRO A 55 -7.44 -16.92 5.77
N ASP A 56 -7.70 -16.87 7.07
CA ASP A 56 -9.03 -16.48 7.60
C ASP A 56 -9.31 -15.01 7.30
N ARG A 57 -8.30 -14.13 7.44
CA ARG A 57 -8.40 -12.72 7.08
C ARG A 57 -8.55 -12.52 5.57
N ALA A 58 -7.83 -13.29 4.76
CA ALA A 58 -7.95 -13.23 3.32
C ALA A 58 -9.36 -13.61 2.85
N ASP A 59 -9.97 -14.63 3.46
CA ASP A 59 -11.34 -15.05 3.15
C ASP A 59 -12.36 -13.98 3.58
N GLU A 60 -12.24 -13.43 4.80
CA GLU A 60 -13.08 -12.32 5.27
C GLU A 60 -12.98 -11.10 4.35
N ALA A 61 -11.77 -10.75 3.90
CA ALA A 61 -11.55 -9.65 2.96
C ALA A 61 -12.28 -9.87 1.64
N ARG A 62 -12.21 -11.08 1.06
CA ARG A 62 -12.92 -11.43 -0.19
C ARG A 62 -14.44 -11.29 -0.03
N GLU A 63 -14.99 -11.74 1.10
CA GLU A 63 -16.41 -11.56 1.41
C GLU A 63 -16.76 -10.07 1.50
N ASN A 64 -15.93 -9.27 2.17
CA ASN A 64 -16.15 -7.83 2.31
C ASN A 64 -16.10 -7.11 0.94
N PHE A 65 -15.15 -7.45 0.06
CA PHE A 65 -15.10 -6.90 -1.30
C PHE A 65 -16.31 -7.28 -2.14
N THR A 66 -16.77 -8.53 -2.02
CA THR A 66 -17.97 -9.01 -2.71
C THR A 66 -19.22 -8.28 -2.23
N ARG A 67 -19.41 -8.15 -0.91
CA ARG A 67 -20.55 -7.44 -0.31
C ARG A 67 -20.59 -5.97 -0.67
N ALA A 68 -19.43 -5.35 -0.85
CA ALA A 68 -19.30 -3.96 -1.29
C ALA A 68 -19.47 -3.76 -2.81
N GLY A 69 -19.59 -4.83 -3.59
CA GLY A 69 -19.75 -4.76 -5.04
C GLY A 69 -18.48 -4.32 -5.79
N VAL A 70 -17.29 -4.53 -5.19
CA VAL A 70 -15.98 -4.19 -5.78
C VAL A 70 -15.09 -5.41 -6.01
N GLY A 71 -15.63 -6.62 -5.85
CA GLY A 71 -14.87 -7.87 -5.97
C GLY A 71 -14.16 -8.02 -7.33
N ASP A 72 -14.77 -7.57 -8.43
CA ASP A 72 -14.20 -7.63 -9.76
C ASP A 72 -12.96 -6.70 -9.96
N LEU A 73 -12.77 -5.74 -9.06
CA LEU A 73 -11.62 -4.83 -9.09
C LEU A 73 -10.46 -5.33 -8.22
N VAL A 74 -10.66 -6.37 -7.39
CA VAL A 74 -9.71 -6.79 -6.35
C VAL A 74 -9.31 -8.25 -6.53
N ASP A 75 -8.05 -8.49 -6.87
CA ASP A 75 -7.40 -9.79 -6.86
C ASP A 75 -6.77 -10.02 -5.47
N SER A 76 -7.50 -10.72 -4.58
CA SER A 76 -7.05 -11.03 -3.22
C SER A 76 -6.29 -12.35 -3.19
N ARG A 77 -4.98 -12.29 -2.94
CA ARG A 77 -4.07 -13.42 -2.93
C ARG A 77 -3.63 -13.75 -1.51
N GLN A 78 -3.80 -15.02 -1.10
CA GLN A 78 -3.34 -15.51 0.19
C GLN A 78 -1.91 -16.04 0.07
N GLY A 79 -1.03 -15.62 0.98
CA GLY A 79 0.36 -16.08 1.08
C GLY A 79 1.34 -15.02 1.56
N ASP A 80 2.63 -15.38 1.64
CA ASP A 80 3.70 -14.44 1.98
C ASP A 80 3.87 -13.40 0.87
N ALA A 81 3.70 -12.13 1.21
CA ALA A 81 3.82 -11.03 0.26
C ALA A 81 5.17 -11.01 -0.47
N LYS A 82 6.27 -11.32 0.21
CA LYS A 82 7.62 -11.37 -0.41
C LYS A 82 7.71 -12.37 -1.55
N GLU A 83 6.98 -13.49 -1.45
CA GLU A 83 6.95 -14.50 -2.50
C GLU A 83 5.93 -14.14 -3.58
N LEU A 84 4.74 -13.68 -3.19
CA LEU A 84 3.68 -13.33 -4.13
C LEU A 84 4.04 -12.14 -5.02
N LEU A 85 4.80 -11.16 -4.50
CA LEU A 85 5.28 -10.00 -5.26
C LEU A 85 6.19 -10.39 -6.43
N LYS A 86 6.96 -11.46 -6.30
CA LYS A 86 7.84 -11.97 -7.37
C LYS A 86 7.07 -12.44 -8.61
N ALA A 87 5.81 -12.83 -8.42
CA ALA A 87 4.93 -13.27 -9.50
C ALA A 87 4.15 -12.11 -10.17
N ILE A 88 4.32 -10.87 -9.71
CA ILE A 88 3.73 -9.69 -10.35
C ILE A 88 4.70 -9.18 -11.41
N HIS A 89 4.28 -9.21 -12.67
CA HIS A 89 5.12 -8.83 -13.81
C HIS A 89 4.65 -7.53 -14.48
N GLU A 90 3.47 -7.07 -14.15
CA GLU A 90 2.88 -5.85 -14.69
C GLU A 90 3.52 -4.60 -14.07
N PRO A 91 3.51 -3.47 -14.80
CA PRO A 91 3.88 -2.18 -14.25
C PRO A 91 2.97 -1.78 -13.07
N VAL A 92 3.56 -1.30 -11.98
CA VAL A 92 2.85 -0.92 -10.75
C VAL A 92 2.91 0.60 -10.57
N ASP A 93 1.74 1.22 -10.51
CA ASP A 93 1.58 2.68 -10.35
C ASP A 93 1.43 3.09 -8.88
N PHE A 94 0.99 2.16 -8.03
CA PHE A 94 0.74 2.45 -6.62
C PHE A 94 1.08 1.22 -5.77
N LEU A 95 1.88 1.42 -4.73
CA LEU A 95 2.25 0.40 -3.75
C LEU A 95 1.84 0.86 -2.34
N LEU A 96 1.10 0.02 -1.61
CA LEU A 96 0.84 0.20 -0.19
C LEU A 96 1.55 -0.88 0.62
N LEU A 97 2.33 -0.47 1.62
CA LEU A 97 3.02 -1.34 2.58
C LEU A 97 2.36 -1.18 3.96
N ASP A 98 1.68 -2.24 4.43
CA ASP A 98 1.04 -2.35 5.75
C ASP A 98 1.08 -3.79 6.29
N ASN A 99 2.19 -4.50 6.08
CA ASN A 99 2.34 -5.93 6.38
C ASN A 99 3.37 -6.24 7.48
N GLY A 100 3.59 -5.30 8.39
CA GLY A 100 4.56 -5.42 9.49
C GLY A 100 5.93 -4.84 9.14
N TYR A 101 6.46 -4.02 10.03
CA TYR A 101 7.56 -3.08 9.84
C TYR A 101 8.82 -3.69 9.20
N THR A 102 9.24 -4.86 9.68
CA THR A 102 10.43 -5.57 9.19
C THR A 102 10.26 -6.17 7.80
N ASN A 103 9.02 -6.20 7.27
CA ASN A 103 8.73 -6.71 5.94
C ASN A 103 8.72 -5.61 4.86
N TYR A 104 8.70 -4.32 5.24
CA TYR A 104 8.56 -3.23 4.28
C TYR A 104 9.69 -3.20 3.26
N PHE A 105 10.94 -3.20 3.72
CA PHE A 105 12.07 -3.18 2.81
C PHE A 105 12.19 -4.45 1.94
N PRO A 106 12.08 -5.67 2.48
CA PRO A 106 12.04 -6.89 1.66
C PRO A 106 10.91 -6.89 0.61
N CYS A 107 9.69 -6.46 0.96
CA CYS A 107 8.58 -6.37 0.02
C CYS A 107 8.83 -5.29 -1.04
N PHE A 108 9.27 -4.11 -0.64
CA PHE A 108 9.64 -3.04 -1.58
C PHE A 108 10.68 -3.53 -2.60
N ARG A 109 11.77 -4.16 -2.14
CA ARG A 109 12.82 -4.70 -3.02
C ARG A 109 12.31 -5.78 -3.97
N ALA A 110 11.35 -6.61 -3.54
CA ALA A 110 10.78 -7.66 -4.38
C ALA A 110 9.98 -7.12 -5.58
N ILE A 111 9.40 -5.90 -5.46
CA ILE A 111 8.55 -5.29 -6.49
C ILE A 111 9.20 -4.05 -7.14
N GLU A 112 10.29 -3.52 -6.60
CA GLU A 112 10.89 -2.24 -7.01
C GLU A 112 11.12 -2.14 -8.52
N SER A 113 11.55 -3.22 -9.17
CA SER A 113 11.77 -3.25 -10.62
C SER A 113 10.50 -3.14 -11.46
N ARG A 114 9.32 -3.23 -10.85
CA ARG A 114 8.01 -3.09 -11.50
C ARG A 114 7.37 -1.73 -11.26
N LEU A 115 7.89 -0.95 -10.30
CA LEU A 115 7.41 0.41 -10.09
C LEU A 115 7.72 1.28 -11.30
N VAL A 116 6.70 1.94 -11.83
CA VAL A 116 6.88 2.93 -12.90
C VAL A 116 7.53 4.19 -12.34
N ASN A 117 8.21 4.96 -13.18
CA ASN A 117 8.67 6.29 -12.77
C ASN A 117 7.46 7.17 -12.41
N GLY A 118 7.48 7.80 -11.25
CA GLY A 118 6.35 8.56 -10.71
C GLY A 118 5.31 7.69 -9.95
N ALA A 119 5.55 6.39 -9.77
CA ALA A 119 4.69 5.56 -8.94
C ALA A 119 4.55 6.13 -7.53
N THR A 120 3.36 6.04 -6.96
CA THR A 120 3.11 6.42 -5.57
C THR A 120 3.36 5.22 -4.66
N VAL A 121 4.28 5.35 -3.72
CA VAL A 121 4.54 4.33 -2.69
C VAL A 121 4.12 4.90 -1.34
N VAL A 122 3.25 4.17 -0.64
CA VAL A 122 2.77 4.54 0.69
C VAL A 122 3.19 3.48 1.69
N ALA A 123 3.85 3.90 2.76
CA ALA A 123 4.14 3.05 3.91
C ALA A 123 3.35 3.54 5.12
N ASP A 124 2.54 2.66 5.73
CA ASP A 124 1.79 3.01 6.95
C ASP A 124 2.67 2.86 8.20
N ASN A 125 2.20 3.41 9.31
CA ASN A 125 2.78 3.29 10.65
C ASN A 125 4.23 3.82 10.79
N VAL A 126 4.68 4.71 9.91
CA VAL A 126 6.03 5.27 10.00
C VAL A 126 6.24 6.18 11.21
N GLY A 127 5.17 6.66 11.86
CA GLY A 127 5.25 7.40 13.11
C GLY A 127 5.64 6.52 14.30
N ILE A 128 5.10 5.31 14.37
CA ILE A 128 5.30 4.37 15.49
C ILE A 128 6.32 3.28 15.18
N GLY A 129 6.57 3.00 13.90
CA GLY A 129 7.45 1.92 13.46
C GLY A 129 8.75 2.37 12.77
N ALA A 130 9.08 3.68 12.76
CA ALA A 130 10.21 4.24 12.01
C ALA A 130 11.53 3.52 12.26
N GLU A 131 11.85 3.20 13.50
CA GLU A 131 13.09 2.50 13.86
C GLU A 131 13.17 1.09 13.26
N ALA A 132 12.05 0.37 13.26
CA ALA A 132 11.99 -1.01 12.76
C ALA A 132 11.94 -1.09 11.23
N MET A 133 11.70 0.03 10.53
CA MET A 133 11.69 0.15 9.06
C MET A 133 12.72 1.17 8.55
N ALA A 134 13.76 1.46 9.32
CA ALA A 134 14.76 2.47 8.99
C ALA A 134 15.45 2.20 7.65
N ASP A 135 15.76 0.95 7.34
CA ASP A 135 16.35 0.50 6.09
C ASP A 135 15.47 0.87 4.85
N TYR A 136 14.16 0.71 4.97
CA TYR A 136 13.19 1.14 3.96
C TYR A 136 13.16 2.67 3.82
N LEU A 137 13.01 3.38 4.95
CA LEU A 137 12.91 4.84 4.95
C LEU A 137 14.17 5.51 4.39
N ASP A 138 15.35 5.05 4.81
CA ASP A 138 16.63 5.54 4.31
C ASP A 138 16.77 5.31 2.80
N HIS A 139 16.35 4.13 2.32
CA HIS A 139 16.41 3.79 0.91
C HIS A 139 15.53 4.70 0.06
N VAL A 140 14.26 4.88 0.41
CA VAL A 140 13.33 5.67 -0.42
C VAL A 140 13.61 7.16 -0.36
N ARG A 141 13.97 7.68 0.82
CA ARG A 141 14.30 9.10 1.04
C ARG A 141 15.59 9.53 0.33
N ALA A 142 16.55 8.62 0.17
CA ALA A 142 17.81 8.91 -0.53
C ALA A 142 17.65 9.01 -2.06
N ARG A 143 16.59 8.42 -2.64
CA ARG A 143 16.44 8.23 -4.10
C ARG A 143 15.19 8.82 -4.70
N SER A 144 14.22 9.18 -3.88
CA SER A 144 12.89 9.59 -4.33
C SER A 144 12.38 10.76 -3.50
N GLN A 145 11.35 11.45 -4.00
CA GLN A 145 10.69 12.50 -3.23
C GLN A 145 9.74 11.85 -2.21
N SER A 146 10.02 12.07 -0.93
CA SER A 146 9.23 11.49 0.16
C SER A 146 8.69 12.58 1.08
N GLU A 147 7.47 12.38 1.58
CA GLU A 147 6.81 13.27 2.53
C GLU A 147 6.11 12.44 3.62
N THR A 148 6.34 12.81 4.88
CA THR A 148 5.70 12.18 6.03
C THR A 148 4.41 12.92 6.40
N HIS A 149 3.27 12.25 6.33
CA HIS A 149 1.95 12.76 6.70
C HIS A 149 1.53 12.23 8.07
N TRP A 150 1.28 13.14 9.02
CA TRP A 150 0.92 12.80 10.39
C TRP A 150 -0.59 12.82 10.59
N PHE A 151 -1.08 11.85 11.39
CA PHE A 151 -2.49 11.67 11.73
C PHE A 151 -2.66 11.52 13.23
N ASP A 152 -3.74 12.05 13.77
CA ASP A 152 -4.16 11.74 15.12
C ASP A 152 -4.78 10.34 15.15
N VAL A 153 -4.38 9.54 16.14
CA VAL A 153 -4.87 8.16 16.31
C VAL A 153 -5.31 7.96 17.75
N ASP A 154 -6.38 7.18 17.95
CA ASP A 154 -6.88 6.89 19.29
C ASP A 154 -6.44 5.49 19.73
N LEU A 155 -5.13 5.34 19.97
CA LEU A 155 -4.57 4.14 20.57
C LEU A 155 -4.20 4.42 22.03
N PRO A 156 -4.31 3.42 22.93
CA PRO A 156 -4.01 3.60 24.37
C PRO A 156 -2.62 4.13 24.65
N TRP A 157 -1.64 3.76 23.82
CA TRP A 157 -0.22 4.04 24.02
C TRP A 157 0.36 5.11 23.11
N VAL A 158 -0.40 5.57 22.08
CA VAL A 158 0.08 6.59 21.14
C VAL A 158 -1.08 7.44 20.63
N LYS A 159 -0.84 8.73 20.46
CA LYS A 159 -1.85 9.69 19.99
C LYS A 159 -1.63 10.17 18.57
N ARG A 160 -0.46 9.90 18.00
CA ARG A 160 -0.14 10.27 16.61
C ARG A 160 0.62 9.16 15.93
N ASP A 161 0.31 8.96 14.65
CA ASP A 161 1.03 8.05 13.77
C ASP A 161 1.13 8.67 12.38
N ALA A 162 1.91 8.09 11.48
CA ALA A 162 2.17 8.70 10.19
C ALA A 162 2.17 7.68 9.05
N MET A 163 1.94 8.19 7.82
CA MET A 163 2.24 7.55 6.56
C MET A 163 3.38 8.28 5.86
N GLU A 164 4.31 7.54 5.26
CA GLU A 164 5.27 8.07 4.31
C GLU A 164 4.73 7.89 2.90
N VAL A 165 4.66 8.98 2.16
CA VAL A 165 4.27 8.98 0.74
C VAL A 165 5.49 9.31 -0.08
N THR A 166 5.88 8.39 -0.95
CA THR A 166 7.04 8.53 -1.83
C THR A 166 6.58 8.56 -3.29
N VAL A 167 7.05 9.55 -4.05
CA VAL A 167 6.97 9.55 -5.51
C VAL A 167 8.24 8.90 -6.03
N TYR A 168 8.11 7.64 -6.46
CA TYR A 168 9.25 6.81 -6.86
C TYR A 168 9.94 7.33 -8.12
N GLN A 169 11.26 7.37 -8.09
CA GLN A 169 12.08 7.76 -9.24
C GLN A 169 12.99 6.59 -9.66
N THR A 170 12.92 6.21 -10.93
CA THR A 170 13.83 5.21 -11.48
C THR A 170 15.23 5.79 -11.64
N CYS A 171 16.27 4.96 -11.45
CA CYS A 171 17.68 5.40 -11.51
C CYS A 171 18.14 5.93 -12.90
N GLN A 172 17.25 6.07 -13.89
CA GLN A 172 17.61 6.53 -15.24
C GLN A 172 17.68 8.06 -15.40
N ASP A 173 17.20 8.83 -14.41
CA ASP A 173 17.11 10.30 -14.52
C ASP A 173 18.26 11.05 -13.81
N GLN A 174 19.39 10.38 -13.49
CA GLN A 174 20.56 11.00 -12.87
C GLN A 174 21.75 11.25 -13.85
N ASN A 175 21.45 11.46 -15.13
CA ASN A 175 22.44 11.90 -16.13
C ASN A 175 22.16 13.31 -16.61
#